data_d2585cfcac12c44929c4c8632e7cf41a
#
_entry.id   d2585cfcac12c44929c4c8632e7cf41a
#
_cell.length_a   1.000
_cell.length_b   1.000
_cell.length_c   1.000
_cell.angle_alpha   90.00
_cell.angle_beta   90.00
_cell.angle_gamma   90.00
#
_symmetry.space_group_name_H-M   'P 1'
#
loop_
_entity.id
_entity.type
_entity.pdbx_description
1 polymer ?
#
loop_
_entity_poly.entity_id
_entity_poly.type
_entity_poly.pdbx_seq_one_letter_code
_entity_poly.pdbx_strand_id
1 'polypeptide(L)'
;INNAGILIPGLKHKINAIDTDMDSIMETFNINTIGVLRVSKAITPFMQPNSRIINISSGMGQLEGMGTGSLAYRLSKTALNAMTIVLSQELMEKKIKVNAICPGWVKTDMGGHNAALTIQESTESIMKFALDDNFPTGKFLRHGEVLPW
;
A
#
# COMPACT_ATOMS: atom_id res chain seq x y z
N ILE A 1 9.36 3.36 -5.45
CA ILE A 1 8.44 3.16 -4.32
C ILE A 1 7.26 4.12 -4.48
N ASN A 2 6.04 3.58 -4.52
CA ASN A 2 4.79 4.34 -4.52
C ASN A 2 4.36 4.57 -3.07
N ASN A 3 4.69 5.72 -2.50
CA ASN A 3 4.47 6.03 -1.09
C ASN A 3 3.29 7.00 -0.84
N ALA A 4 2.97 7.86 -1.80
CA ALA A 4 1.91 8.86 -1.61
C ALA A 4 0.56 8.20 -1.24
N GLY A 5 -0.10 8.77 -0.24
CA GLY A 5 -1.40 8.26 0.21
C GLY A 5 -2.02 9.19 1.24
N ILE A 6 -3.34 9.18 1.30
CA ILE A 6 -4.13 9.96 2.24
C ILE A 6 -5.04 9.08 3.08
N LEU A 7 -5.31 9.54 4.29
CA LEU A 7 -6.40 9.11 5.16
C LEU A 7 -7.08 10.38 5.67
N ILE A 8 -8.27 10.67 5.17
CA ILE A 8 -8.97 11.92 5.47
C ILE A 8 -9.26 12.00 6.97
N PRO A 9 -8.77 13.04 7.68
CA PRO A 9 -8.79 13.09 9.15
C PRO A 9 -10.17 12.96 9.78
N GLY A 10 -11.20 13.53 9.20
CA GLY A 10 -12.58 13.48 9.69
C GLY A 10 -13.24 12.10 9.60
N LEU A 11 -12.67 11.20 8.80
CA LEU A 11 -13.17 9.85 8.56
C LEU A 11 -12.45 8.77 9.40
N LYS A 12 -11.57 9.17 10.33
CA LYS A 12 -10.86 8.23 11.21
C LYS A 12 -11.84 7.62 12.22
N HIS A 13 -12.07 6.33 12.13
CA HIS A 13 -12.63 5.44 13.16
C HIS A 13 -14.09 5.59 13.59
N LYS A 14 -14.81 6.68 13.25
CA LYS A 14 -16.15 6.95 13.84
C LYS A 14 -17.31 6.94 12.85
N ILE A 15 -17.06 6.94 11.56
CA ILE A 15 -18.12 6.97 10.57
C ILE A 15 -18.43 5.54 10.12
N ASN A 16 -19.69 5.15 10.24
CA ASN A 16 -20.16 3.89 9.69
C ASN A 16 -19.98 3.87 8.16
N ALA A 17 -19.84 2.68 7.61
CA ALA A 17 -19.68 2.53 6.16
C ALA A 17 -20.81 3.19 5.36
N ILE A 18 -22.05 3.08 5.86
CA ILE A 18 -23.26 3.64 5.22
C ILE A 18 -23.23 5.18 5.21
N ASP A 19 -22.60 5.79 6.23
CA ASP A 19 -22.57 7.26 6.39
C ASP A 19 -21.32 7.88 5.75
N THR A 20 -20.47 7.06 5.13
CA THR A 20 -19.24 7.54 4.49
C THR A 20 -19.58 8.31 3.21
N ASP A 21 -19.11 9.55 3.13
CA ASP A 21 -19.28 10.41 1.97
C ASP A 21 -18.61 9.84 0.71
N MET A 22 -19.35 9.82 -0.41
CA MET A 22 -18.88 9.26 -1.68
C MET A 22 -17.71 10.03 -2.28
N ASP A 23 -17.68 11.36 -2.15
CA ASP A 23 -16.59 12.17 -2.67
C ASP A 23 -15.28 11.86 -1.93
N SER A 24 -15.35 11.65 -0.63
CA SER A 24 -14.21 11.19 0.19
C SER A 24 -13.71 9.81 -0.21
N ILE A 25 -14.62 8.88 -0.59
CA ILE A 25 -14.23 7.57 -1.12
C ILE A 25 -13.50 7.75 -2.45
N MET A 26 -14.07 8.54 -3.35
CA MET A 26 -13.50 8.76 -4.68
C MET A 26 -12.14 9.47 -4.62
N GLU A 27 -11.99 10.49 -3.78
CA GLU A 27 -10.72 11.19 -3.58
C GLU A 27 -9.64 10.25 -3.03
N THR A 28 -9.97 9.51 -1.96
CA THR A 28 -9.05 8.56 -1.35
C THR A 28 -8.61 7.48 -2.35
N PHE A 29 -9.56 6.95 -3.11
CA PHE A 29 -9.29 5.94 -4.13
C PHE A 29 -8.44 6.50 -5.26
N ASN A 30 -8.75 7.71 -5.73
CA ASN A 30 -8.00 8.37 -6.81
C ASN A 30 -6.53 8.59 -6.44
N ILE A 31 -6.24 8.94 -5.20
CA ILE A 31 -4.86 9.14 -4.73
C ILE A 31 -4.19 7.81 -4.41
N ASN A 32 -4.79 6.99 -3.55
CA ASN A 32 -4.14 5.81 -2.96
C ASN A 32 -4.02 4.64 -3.95
N THR A 33 -4.88 4.56 -4.96
CA THR A 33 -4.93 3.46 -5.92
C THR A 33 -4.63 3.92 -7.33
N ILE A 34 -5.46 4.81 -7.88
CA ILE A 34 -5.30 5.26 -9.28
C ILE A 34 -4.02 6.07 -9.45
N GLY A 35 -3.61 6.87 -8.46
CA GLY A 35 -2.33 7.58 -8.45
C GLY A 35 -1.15 6.64 -8.61
N VAL A 36 -1.15 5.53 -7.88
CA VAL A 36 -0.12 4.48 -7.98
C VAL A 36 -0.09 3.85 -9.38
N LEU A 37 -1.27 3.57 -9.95
CA LEU A 37 -1.36 3.04 -11.32
C LEU A 37 -0.81 4.02 -12.35
N ARG A 38 -1.15 5.31 -12.23
CA ARG A 38 -0.65 6.36 -13.13
C ARG A 38 0.89 6.45 -13.11
N VAL A 39 1.49 6.44 -11.92
CA VAL A 39 2.95 6.45 -11.76
C VAL A 39 3.56 5.18 -12.33
N SER A 40 3.02 4.01 -11.97
CA SER A 40 3.53 2.73 -12.45
C SER A 40 3.47 2.65 -13.99
N LYS A 41 2.35 3.06 -14.60
CA LYS A 41 2.18 3.12 -16.06
C LYS A 41 3.21 4.03 -16.72
N ALA A 42 3.48 5.21 -16.15
CA ALA A 42 4.41 6.18 -16.71
C ALA A 42 5.87 5.70 -16.63
N ILE A 43 6.25 5.00 -15.57
CA ILE A 43 7.65 4.62 -15.31
C ILE A 43 8.00 3.25 -15.92
N THR A 44 7.07 2.31 -16.00
CA THR A 44 7.33 0.93 -16.46
C THR A 44 8.05 0.84 -17.82
N PRO A 45 7.77 1.69 -18.84
CA PRO A 45 8.49 1.65 -20.10
C PRO A 45 10.00 1.89 -19.99
N PHE A 46 10.45 2.57 -18.94
CA PHE A 46 11.86 2.92 -18.69
C PHE A 46 12.55 2.00 -17.70
N MET A 47 11.81 1.06 -17.10
CA MET A 47 12.36 0.15 -16.10
C MET A 47 13.18 -0.96 -16.75
N GLN A 48 14.32 -1.25 -16.16
CA GLN A 48 15.20 -2.34 -16.58
C GLN A 48 14.76 -3.69 -15.96
N PRO A 49 15.15 -4.83 -16.55
CA PRO A 49 14.97 -6.12 -15.91
C PRO A 49 15.55 -6.13 -14.47
N ASN A 50 14.91 -6.85 -13.58
CA ASN A 50 15.19 -6.92 -12.14
C ASN A 50 14.86 -5.63 -11.35
N SER A 51 14.25 -4.65 -11.98
CA SER A 51 13.66 -3.50 -11.27
C SER A 51 12.53 -3.93 -10.33
N ARG A 52 12.18 -3.05 -9.40
CA ARG A 52 11.17 -3.32 -8.36
C ARG A 52 10.15 -2.20 -8.27
N ILE A 53 8.88 -2.55 -8.18
CA ILE A 53 7.79 -1.66 -7.79
C ILE A 53 7.35 -2.05 -6.39
N ILE A 54 7.41 -1.10 -5.48
CA ILE A 54 6.96 -1.27 -4.10
C ILE A 54 5.79 -0.33 -3.86
N ASN A 55 4.63 -0.90 -3.57
CA ASN A 55 3.42 -0.15 -3.27
C ASN A 55 3.23 -0.11 -1.75
N ILE A 56 3.27 1.08 -1.14
CA ILE A 56 3.01 1.22 0.29
C ILE A 56 1.51 1.05 0.54
N SER A 57 1.17 -0.14 1.04
CA SER A 57 -0.18 -0.52 1.41
C SER A 57 -0.42 -0.36 2.92
N SER A 58 -1.32 -1.12 3.48
CA SER A 58 -1.68 -1.09 4.91
C SER A 58 -2.30 -2.42 5.32
N GLY A 59 -2.12 -2.82 6.58
CA GLY A 59 -2.91 -3.90 7.18
C GLY A 59 -4.41 -3.61 7.18
N MET A 60 -4.82 -2.35 7.07
CA MET A 60 -6.24 -1.99 6.90
C MET A 60 -6.80 -2.35 5.51
N GLY A 61 -5.95 -2.67 4.53
CA GLY A 61 -6.36 -3.17 3.21
C GLY A 61 -6.35 -4.71 3.11
N GLN A 62 -6.02 -5.40 4.18
CA GLN A 62 -6.04 -6.85 4.27
C GLN A 62 -7.49 -7.34 4.43
N LEU A 63 -7.92 -8.31 3.62
CA LEU A 63 -9.28 -8.87 3.71
C LEU A 63 -9.43 -9.76 4.93
N GLU A 64 -8.40 -10.56 5.22
CA GLU A 64 -8.40 -11.38 6.42
C GLU A 64 -8.37 -10.50 7.68
N GLY A 65 -9.36 -10.68 8.56
CA GLY A 65 -9.47 -9.90 9.79
C GLY A 65 -9.83 -8.43 9.59
N MET A 66 -10.44 -8.06 8.44
CA MET A 66 -10.83 -6.68 8.17
C MET A 66 -11.79 -6.15 9.24
N GLY A 67 -11.37 -5.08 9.90
CA GLY A 67 -12.17 -4.40 10.93
C GLY A 67 -13.11 -3.35 10.33
N THR A 68 -13.73 -2.55 11.21
CA THR A 68 -14.67 -1.47 10.87
C THR A 68 -13.98 -0.10 10.80
N GLY A 69 -14.72 0.92 10.34
CA GLY A 69 -14.27 2.31 10.23
C GLY A 69 -13.29 2.56 9.08
N SER A 70 -13.07 3.81 8.75
CA SER A 70 -12.17 4.26 7.67
C SER A 70 -12.43 3.56 6.33
N LEU A 71 -13.71 3.40 5.94
CA LEU A 71 -14.10 2.63 4.75
C LEU A 71 -13.32 3.05 3.49
N ALA A 72 -13.27 4.35 3.19
CA ALA A 72 -12.57 4.87 2.01
C ALA A 72 -11.11 4.40 1.96
N TYR A 73 -10.41 4.49 3.08
CA TYR A 73 -9.02 4.07 3.18
C TYR A 73 -8.86 2.54 3.01
N ARG A 74 -9.69 1.75 3.70
CA ARG A 74 -9.67 0.28 3.58
C ARG A 74 -9.89 -0.15 2.14
N LEU A 75 -10.94 0.35 1.49
CA LEU A 75 -11.24 0.05 0.09
C LEU A 75 -10.06 0.41 -0.83
N SER A 76 -9.47 1.60 -0.64
CA SER A 76 -8.35 2.03 -1.48
C SER A 76 -7.12 1.14 -1.32
N LYS A 77 -6.81 0.70 -0.09
CA LYS A 77 -5.64 -0.17 0.15
C LYS A 77 -5.90 -1.63 -0.25
N THR A 78 -7.14 -2.11 -0.15
CA THR A 78 -7.53 -3.43 -0.69
C THR A 78 -7.42 -3.43 -2.22
N ALA A 79 -7.92 -2.38 -2.89
CA ALA A 79 -7.78 -2.25 -4.33
C ALA A 79 -6.31 -2.13 -4.76
N LEU A 80 -5.47 -1.43 -3.99
CA LEU A 80 -4.02 -1.37 -4.21
C LEU A 80 -3.37 -2.76 -4.10
N ASN A 81 -3.80 -3.57 -3.13
CA ASN A 81 -3.34 -4.95 -3.00
C ASN A 81 -3.72 -5.79 -4.23
N ALA A 82 -4.97 -5.73 -4.67
CA ALA A 82 -5.43 -6.42 -5.88
C ALA A 82 -4.65 -5.97 -7.13
N MET A 83 -4.47 -4.66 -7.31
CA MET A 83 -3.68 -4.10 -8.40
C MET A 83 -2.22 -4.58 -8.36
N THR A 84 -1.64 -4.72 -7.18
CA THR A 84 -0.27 -5.24 -6.99
C THR A 84 -0.15 -6.66 -7.53
N ILE A 85 -1.13 -7.52 -7.27
CA ILE A 85 -1.16 -8.90 -7.80
C ILE A 85 -1.19 -8.87 -9.32
N VAL A 86 -2.12 -8.10 -9.91
CA VAL A 86 -2.26 -8.00 -11.38
C VAL A 86 -0.97 -7.52 -12.02
N LEU A 87 -0.42 -6.40 -11.53
CA LEU A 87 0.83 -5.85 -12.07
C LEU A 87 2.01 -6.81 -11.92
N SER A 88 2.06 -7.60 -10.85
CA SER A 88 3.14 -8.58 -10.64
C SER A 88 3.13 -9.69 -11.69
N GLN A 89 1.95 -10.08 -12.17
CA GLN A 89 1.78 -11.09 -13.23
C GLN A 89 2.06 -10.50 -14.61
N GLU A 90 1.51 -9.33 -14.92
CA GLU A 90 1.69 -8.66 -16.21
C GLU A 90 3.14 -8.24 -16.47
N LEU A 91 3.90 -7.92 -15.42
CA LEU A 91 5.29 -7.47 -15.54
C LEU A 91 6.33 -8.59 -15.37
N MET A 92 5.88 -9.84 -15.23
CA MET A 92 6.74 -11.00 -15.04
C MET A 92 7.70 -11.23 -16.23
N GLU A 93 7.20 -11.12 -17.45
CA GLU A 93 8.02 -11.27 -18.66
C GLU A 93 9.10 -10.21 -18.78
N LYS A 94 8.84 -9.00 -18.26
CA LYS A 94 9.83 -7.92 -18.16
C LYS A 94 10.80 -8.09 -17.01
N LYS A 95 10.67 -9.15 -16.21
CA LYS A 95 11.44 -9.41 -14.98
C LYS A 95 11.37 -8.25 -13.97
N ILE A 96 10.22 -7.56 -13.90
CA ILE A 96 9.97 -6.50 -12.92
C ILE A 96 9.16 -7.10 -11.76
N LYS A 97 9.68 -6.98 -10.55
CA LYS A 97 9.05 -7.50 -9.34
C LYS A 97 8.12 -6.45 -8.74
N VAL A 98 6.90 -6.84 -8.36
CA VAL A 98 5.89 -5.92 -7.80
C VAL A 98 5.34 -6.48 -6.50
N ASN A 99 5.41 -5.71 -5.41
CA ASN A 99 4.87 -6.12 -4.11
C ASN A 99 4.17 -4.97 -3.40
N ALA A 100 3.24 -5.32 -2.51
CA ALA A 100 2.67 -4.42 -1.53
C ALA A 100 3.41 -4.57 -0.20
N ILE A 101 3.71 -3.45 0.47
CA ILE A 101 4.32 -3.46 1.80
C ILE A 101 3.44 -2.68 2.77
N CYS A 102 3.11 -3.29 3.91
CA CYS A 102 2.54 -2.60 5.05
C CYS A 102 3.69 -2.03 5.90
N PRO A 103 3.79 -0.70 6.07
CA PRO A 103 4.85 -0.07 6.84
C PRO A 103 4.72 -0.29 8.36
N GLY A 104 3.61 -0.91 8.81
CA GLY A 104 3.22 -0.94 10.20
C GLY A 104 2.46 0.33 10.62
N TRP A 105 2.23 0.50 11.92
CA TRP A 105 1.63 1.72 12.47
C TRP A 105 2.74 2.68 12.90
N VAL A 106 2.95 3.73 12.11
CA VAL A 106 4.13 4.61 12.16
C VAL A 106 3.76 5.98 12.72
N LYS A 107 4.61 6.54 13.57
CA LYS A 107 4.50 7.89 14.15
C LYS A 107 4.70 8.95 13.07
N THR A 108 3.62 9.31 12.42
CA THR A 108 3.50 10.35 11.40
C THR A 108 2.24 11.17 11.68
N ASP A 109 1.98 12.23 10.92
CA ASP A 109 0.74 13.01 11.02
C ASP A 109 -0.49 12.11 10.80
N MET A 110 -0.39 11.15 9.89
CA MET A 110 -1.43 10.15 9.65
C MET A 110 -1.58 9.15 10.81
N GLY A 111 -0.48 8.62 11.32
CA GLY A 111 -0.50 7.56 12.34
C GLY A 111 -0.74 8.06 13.76
N GLY A 112 -0.35 9.31 14.04
CA GLY A 112 -0.46 9.93 15.36
C GLY A 112 0.63 9.50 16.34
N HIS A 113 0.64 10.14 17.52
CA HIS A 113 1.70 9.95 18.53
C HIS A 113 1.69 8.57 19.19
N ASN A 114 0.53 7.91 19.22
CA ASN A 114 0.36 6.59 19.84
C ASN A 114 0.81 5.42 18.93
N ALA A 115 1.28 5.71 17.74
CA ALA A 115 1.77 4.68 16.83
C ALA A 115 2.96 3.91 17.44
N ALA A 116 3.07 2.62 17.10
CA ALA A 116 4.04 1.73 17.70
C ALA A 116 5.47 1.94 17.17
N LEU A 117 5.60 2.33 15.90
CA LEU A 117 6.89 2.41 15.21
C LEU A 117 7.30 3.85 14.97
N THR A 118 8.60 4.11 15.04
CA THR A 118 9.21 5.33 14.53
C THR A 118 9.28 5.30 13.00
N ILE A 119 9.48 6.46 12.38
CA ILE A 119 9.71 6.56 10.93
C ILE A 119 10.95 5.76 10.54
N GLN A 120 12.01 5.83 11.35
CA GLN A 120 13.26 5.13 11.08
C GLN A 120 13.07 3.61 11.07
N GLU A 121 12.48 3.01 12.11
CA GLU A 121 12.23 1.57 12.19
C GLU A 121 11.41 1.05 11.00
N SER A 122 10.37 1.79 10.62
CA SER A 122 9.53 1.46 9.47
C SER A 122 10.31 1.54 8.15
N THR A 123 11.10 2.60 7.97
CA THR A 123 11.87 2.82 6.74
C THR A 123 12.98 1.78 6.59
N GLU A 124 13.69 1.44 7.65
CA GLU A 124 14.71 0.37 7.65
C GLU A 124 14.12 -0.97 7.22
N SER A 125 12.92 -1.31 7.72
CA SER A 125 12.20 -2.51 7.31
C SER A 125 11.86 -2.52 5.81
N ILE A 126 11.35 -1.40 5.27
CA ILE A 126 11.03 -1.25 3.85
C ILE A 126 12.30 -1.35 2.99
N MET A 127 13.37 -0.67 3.39
CA MET A 127 14.64 -0.64 2.65
C MET A 127 15.31 -2.01 2.62
N LYS A 128 15.22 -2.78 3.70
CA LYS A 128 15.71 -4.17 3.73
C LYS A 128 15.08 -5.00 2.60
N PHE A 129 13.76 -4.89 2.41
CA PHE A 129 13.08 -5.54 1.29
C PHE A 129 13.46 -4.96 -0.06
N ALA A 130 13.53 -3.63 -0.15
CA ALA A 130 13.85 -2.96 -1.40
C ALA A 130 15.23 -3.35 -1.95
N LEU A 131 16.17 -3.71 -1.07
CA LEU A 131 17.56 -4.05 -1.41
C LEU A 131 17.84 -5.58 -1.43
N ASP A 132 16.89 -6.41 -1.00
CA ASP A 132 17.06 -7.85 -0.96
C ASP A 132 17.06 -8.45 -2.38
N ASP A 133 18.14 -9.14 -2.76
CA ASP A 133 18.25 -9.79 -4.06
C ASP A 133 17.19 -10.90 -4.25
N ASN A 134 16.77 -11.52 -3.16
CA ASN A 134 15.71 -12.54 -3.13
C ASN A 134 14.30 -11.93 -3.02
N PHE A 135 14.14 -10.63 -3.26
CA PHE A 135 12.85 -9.95 -3.20
C PHE A 135 11.78 -10.71 -3.98
N PRO A 136 10.67 -11.11 -3.35
CA PRO A 136 9.60 -11.85 -4.02
C PRO A 136 8.86 -10.99 -5.05
N THR A 137 7.85 -11.56 -5.70
CA THR A 137 6.88 -10.80 -6.49
C THR A 137 5.46 -11.25 -6.18
N GLY A 138 4.48 -10.37 -6.30
CA GLY A 138 3.07 -10.67 -6.05
C GLY A 138 2.77 -10.99 -4.59
N LYS A 139 3.46 -10.35 -3.64
CA LYS A 139 3.28 -10.59 -2.19
C LYS A 139 2.87 -9.32 -1.46
N PHE A 140 2.14 -9.54 -0.36
CA PHE A 140 1.90 -8.54 0.66
C PHE A 140 2.84 -8.79 1.84
N LEU A 141 3.63 -7.80 2.23
CA LEU A 141 4.75 -7.98 3.16
C LEU A 141 4.64 -7.02 4.35
N ARG A 142 5.09 -7.48 5.52
CA ARG A 142 5.30 -6.65 6.71
C ARG A 142 6.47 -7.22 7.53
N HIS A 143 7.42 -6.40 7.92
CA HIS A 143 8.54 -6.74 8.82
C HIS A 143 9.30 -8.05 8.48
N GLY A 144 9.42 -8.41 7.22
CA GLY A 144 10.10 -9.64 6.80
C GLY A 144 9.17 -10.81 6.49
N GLU A 145 7.89 -10.69 6.80
CA GLU A 145 6.91 -11.76 6.67
C GLU A 145 5.94 -11.52 5.51
N VAL A 146 5.50 -12.59 4.88
CA VAL A 146 4.42 -12.57 3.91
C VAL A 146 3.10 -12.62 4.68
N LEU A 147 2.26 -11.62 4.46
CA LEU A 147 0.91 -11.57 5.00
C LEU A 147 -0.10 -12.18 4.01
N PRO A 148 -1.23 -12.74 4.47
CA PRO A 148 -2.37 -12.99 3.63
C PRO A 148 -2.94 -11.67 3.08
N TRP A 149 -3.62 -11.78 1.92
CA TRP A 149 -4.22 -10.63 1.26
C TRP A 149 -5.51 -10.13 1.94
#